data_36f5ba82dd20e9cdaa77b9d9143520e5
#
_entry.id   36f5ba82dd20e9cdaa77b9d9143520e5
#
_cell.length_a   1.000
_cell.length_b   1.000
_cell.length_c   1.000
_cell.angle_alpha   90.00
_cell.angle_beta   90.00
_cell.angle_gamma   90.00
#
_symmetry.space_group_name_H-M   'P 1'
#
loop_
_entity.id
_entity.type
_entity.pdbx_description
1 polymer ?
#
loop_
_entity_poly.entity_id
_entity_poly.type
_entity_poly.pdbx_seq_one_letter_code
_entity_poly.pdbx_strand_id
1 'polypeptide(L)'
;MLKYFFRACLALSFFGISGAQTQQKAPPEQPIPYSHKKHVGELKLKCNMCHTNPDPGEIMGIPQASVCMQCHSSIKTDSPAIQKLAEFAKAKRDVRWVRIYQIPTYVMFSHKAHLEAGNTCQECHGPVQEREQIFKEADISMGGCMSCHKAKNASNDCSFCHEPR
;
A
#
# COMPACT_ATOMS: atom_id res chain seq x y z
N MET A 1 -21.36 -30.29 68.40
CA MET A 1 -20.73 -29.04 67.93
C MET A 1 -20.34 -29.16 66.46
N LEU A 2 -21.15 -28.67 65.58
CA LEU A 2 -21.02 -28.85 64.15
C LEU A 2 -20.43 -27.55 63.55
N LYS A 3 -19.18 -27.60 62.99
CA LYS A 3 -18.50 -26.45 62.36
C LYS A 3 -18.82 -26.42 60.85
N TYR A 4 -19.59 -25.44 60.42
CA TYR A 4 -19.85 -25.15 59.02
C TYR A 4 -18.64 -24.41 58.40
N PHE A 5 -17.97 -25.03 57.43
CA PHE A 5 -16.98 -24.38 56.57
C PHE A 5 -17.71 -23.76 55.39
N PHE A 6 -17.76 -22.44 55.36
CA PHE A 6 -18.23 -21.65 54.20
C PHE A 6 -17.10 -21.59 53.18
N ARG A 7 -17.25 -22.28 52.07
CA ARG A 7 -16.37 -22.15 50.92
C ARG A 7 -16.91 -21.02 50.03
N ALA A 8 -16.24 -19.85 50.06
CA ALA A 8 -16.49 -18.75 49.11
C ALA A 8 -15.90 -19.14 47.77
N CYS A 9 -16.74 -19.40 46.76
CA CYS A 9 -16.34 -19.50 45.36
C CYS A 9 -16.13 -18.10 44.79
N LEU A 10 -14.88 -17.71 44.58
CA LEU A 10 -14.52 -16.51 43.87
C LEU A 10 -14.69 -16.79 42.37
N ALA A 11 -15.79 -16.33 41.76
CA ALA A 11 -15.98 -16.36 40.31
C ALA A 11 -15.14 -15.24 39.66
N LEU A 12 -14.02 -15.59 39.08
CA LEU A 12 -13.23 -14.71 38.22
C LEU A 12 -13.95 -14.57 36.90
N SER A 13 -14.65 -13.44 36.74
CA SER A 13 -15.24 -13.03 35.45
C SER A 13 -14.12 -12.58 34.51
N PHE A 14 -13.71 -13.43 33.57
CA PHE A 14 -12.87 -13.02 32.46
C PHE A 14 -13.68 -12.13 31.50
N PHE A 15 -13.50 -10.83 31.63
CA PHE A 15 -13.92 -9.89 30.58
C PHE A 15 -13.02 -10.10 29.37
N GLY A 16 -13.50 -10.86 28.41
CA GLY A 16 -12.88 -10.98 27.10
C GLY A 16 -12.95 -9.63 26.37
N ILE A 17 -11.81 -8.95 26.25
CA ILE A 17 -11.67 -7.80 25.36
C ILE A 17 -11.76 -8.34 23.93
N SER A 18 -12.96 -8.32 23.34
CA SER A 18 -13.14 -8.52 21.89
C SER A 18 -12.49 -7.34 21.17
N GLY A 19 -11.21 -7.47 20.84
CA GLY A 19 -10.55 -6.57 19.92
C GLY A 19 -11.29 -6.65 18.58
N ALA A 20 -11.88 -5.55 18.13
CA ALA A 20 -12.43 -5.44 16.78
C ALA A 20 -11.28 -5.67 15.80
N GLN A 21 -11.17 -6.89 15.26
CA GLN A 21 -10.28 -7.16 14.14
C GLN A 21 -10.86 -6.44 12.93
N THR A 22 -10.21 -5.34 12.54
CA THR A 22 -10.46 -4.74 11.22
C THR A 22 -10.19 -5.83 10.18
N GLN A 23 -11.26 -6.32 9.54
CA GLN A 23 -11.14 -7.31 8.47
C GLN A 23 -10.32 -6.69 7.34
N GLN A 24 -9.06 -7.08 7.27
CA GLN A 24 -8.16 -6.68 6.22
C GLN A 24 -8.67 -7.28 4.92
N LYS A 25 -9.15 -6.44 4.01
CA LYS A 25 -9.68 -6.88 2.72
C LYS A 25 -8.58 -7.62 1.97
N ALA A 26 -8.86 -8.83 1.50
CA ALA A 26 -7.91 -9.60 0.71
C ALA A 26 -7.38 -8.77 -0.48
N PRO A 27 -6.08 -8.90 -0.82
CA PRO A 27 -5.54 -8.22 -1.97
C PRO A 27 -6.28 -8.64 -3.25
N PRO A 28 -6.58 -7.71 -4.17
CA PRO A 28 -7.24 -8.06 -5.41
C PRO A 28 -6.32 -8.86 -6.31
N GLU A 29 -6.90 -9.75 -7.10
CA GLU A 29 -6.16 -10.47 -8.14
C GLU A 29 -5.63 -9.49 -9.19
N GLN A 30 -4.36 -9.63 -9.51
CA GLN A 30 -3.68 -8.80 -10.51
C GLN A 30 -3.60 -9.53 -11.86
N PRO A 31 -3.62 -8.82 -13.00
CA PRO A 31 -3.55 -9.43 -14.33
C PRO A 31 -2.28 -10.24 -14.56
N ILE A 32 -1.20 -9.90 -13.86
CA ILE A 32 0.07 -10.62 -13.83
C ILE A 32 0.53 -10.69 -12.36
N PRO A 33 0.89 -11.86 -11.84
CA PRO A 33 1.42 -11.96 -10.48
C PRO A 33 2.74 -11.21 -10.37
N TYR A 34 2.84 -10.32 -9.38
CA TYR A 34 4.03 -9.53 -9.09
C TYR A 34 4.29 -9.50 -7.60
N SER A 35 5.54 -9.77 -7.20
CA SER A 35 5.98 -9.77 -5.80
C SER A 35 6.91 -8.59 -5.53
N HIS A 36 6.46 -7.63 -4.72
CA HIS A 36 7.34 -6.57 -4.22
C HIS A 36 8.38 -7.13 -3.25
N LYS A 37 8.03 -8.15 -2.46
CA LYS A 37 8.98 -8.84 -1.59
C LYS A 37 10.18 -9.37 -2.36
N LYS A 38 9.93 -9.99 -3.52
CA LYS A 38 11.03 -10.50 -4.37
C LYS A 38 11.89 -9.37 -4.93
N HIS A 39 11.26 -8.38 -5.57
CA HIS A 39 11.99 -7.34 -6.29
C HIS A 39 12.62 -6.29 -5.36
N VAL A 40 11.87 -5.79 -4.39
CA VAL A 40 12.32 -4.73 -3.47
C VAL A 40 12.94 -5.32 -2.20
N GLY A 41 12.33 -6.36 -1.65
CA GLY A 41 12.78 -6.99 -0.40
C GLY A 41 14.07 -7.79 -0.58
N GLU A 42 14.12 -8.72 -1.53
CA GLU A 42 15.26 -9.60 -1.72
C GLU A 42 16.30 -9.02 -2.70
N LEU A 43 15.87 -8.56 -3.88
CA LEU A 43 16.77 -8.02 -4.91
C LEU A 43 17.19 -6.56 -4.66
N LYS A 44 16.60 -5.88 -3.66
CA LYS A 44 16.93 -4.51 -3.26
C LYS A 44 16.77 -3.46 -4.37
N LEU A 45 15.86 -3.69 -5.31
CA LEU A 45 15.54 -2.71 -6.34
C LEU A 45 14.87 -1.49 -5.70
N LYS A 46 15.23 -0.30 -6.16
CA LYS A 46 14.67 0.96 -5.65
C LYS A 46 13.27 1.18 -6.23
N CYS A 47 12.37 1.79 -5.46
CA CYS A 47 10.99 2.07 -5.85
C CYS A 47 10.92 2.86 -7.18
N ASN A 48 11.76 3.87 -7.32
CA ASN A 48 11.79 4.76 -8.50
C ASN A 48 12.37 4.12 -9.76
N MET A 49 12.93 2.91 -9.71
CA MET A 49 13.28 2.17 -10.92
C MET A 49 12.05 1.73 -11.71
N CYS A 50 10.93 1.53 -11.02
CA CYS A 50 9.67 1.08 -11.61
C CYS A 50 8.59 2.16 -11.52
N HIS A 51 8.51 2.86 -10.39
CA HIS A 51 7.54 3.93 -10.17
C HIS A 51 8.20 5.28 -10.39
N THR A 52 8.07 5.80 -11.60
CA THR A 52 8.57 7.14 -11.93
C THR A 52 7.66 8.21 -11.31
N ASN A 53 8.26 9.30 -10.90
CA ASN A 53 7.53 10.48 -10.44
C ASN A 53 7.56 11.53 -11.56
N PRO A 54 6.54 11.58 -12.43
CA PRO A 54 6.51 12.55 -13.52
C PRO A 54 6.43 13.97 -12.94
N ASP A 55 7.10 14.92 -13.60
CA ASP A 55 6.94 16.32 -13.25
C ASP A 55 5.57 16.83 -13.78
N PRO A 56 4.72 17.45 -12.95
CA PRO A 56 4.95 18.02 -11.60
C PRO A 56 4.90 17.03 -10.43
N GLY A 57 4.80 15.71 -10.64
CA GLY A 57 4.96 14.73 -9.57
C GLY A 57 3.73 14.46 -8.72
N GLU A 58 2.55 14.74 -9.25
CA GLU A 58 1.28 14.51 -8.53
C GLU A 58 0.95 13.03 -8.43
N ILE A 59 1.21 12.28 -9.49
CA ILE A 59 0.89 10.86 -9.58
C ILE A 59 2.15 10.06 -9.91
N MET A 60 2.46 9.06 -9.08
CA MET A 60 3.51 8.11 -9.39
C MET A 60 3.06 7.16 -10.50
N GLY A 61 3.93 6.96 -11.49
CA GLY A 61 3.68 6.05 -12.60
C GLY A 61 3.57 4.60 -12.16
N ILE A 62 2.73 3.84 -12.86
CA ILE A 62 2.72 2.38 -12.79
C ILE A 62 3.54 1.87 -13.97
N PRO A 63 4.53 0.97 -13.74
CA PRO A 63 5.47 0.59 -14.78
C PRO A 63 4.77 -0.15 -15.93
N GLN A 64 5.15 0.20 -17.13
CA GLN A 64 4.75 -0.48 -18.35
C GLN A 64 5.48 -1.81 -18.50
N ALA A 65 4.92 -2.74 -19.27
CA ALA A 65 5.54 -4.04 -19.51
C ALA A 65 6.99 -3.93 -20.04
N SER A 66 7.30 -2.90 -20.81
CA SER A 66 8.66 -2.62 -21.32
C SER A 66 9.69 -2.41 -20.22
N VAL A 67 9.31 -1.83 -19.08
CA VAL A 67 10.22 -1.65 -17.93
C VAL A 67 10.59 -3.02 -17.35
N CYS A 68 9.63 -3.91 -17.21
CA CYS A 68 9.85 -5.27 -16.71
C CYS A 68 10.74 -6.07 -17.66
N MET A 69 10.53 -5.91 -18.97
CA MET A 69 11.28 -6.64 -20.01
C MET A 69 12.74 -6.20 -20.16
N GLN A 70 13.17 -5.12 -19.50
CA GLN A 70 14.61 -4.78 -19.43
C GLN A 70 15.42 -5.91 -18.79
N CYS A 71 14.83 -6.62 -17.83
CA CYS A 71 15.46 -7.79 -17.18
C CYS A 71 14.83 -9.10 -17.65
N HIS A 72 13.50 -9.14 -17.78
CA HIS A 72 12.78 -10.39 -18.07
C HIS A 72 12.85 -10.82 -19.54
N SER A 73 13.51 -10.07 -20.41
CA SER A 73 13.91 -10.55 -21.74
C SER A 73 14.92 -11.70 -21.68
N SER A 74 15.66 -11.83 -20.57
CA SER A 74 16.67 -12.86 -20.35
C SER A 74 16.52 -13.64 -19.03
N ILE A 75 15.67 -13.14 -18.11
CA ILE A 75 15.49 -13.76 -16.78
C ILE A 75 14.08 -14.33 -16.68
N LYS A 76 13.97 -15.64 -16.30
CA LYS A 76 12.71 -16.38 -16.12
C LYS A 76 11.80 -16.37 -17.36
N THR A 77 12.38 -16.47 -18.53
CA THR A 77 11.68 -16.45 -19.83
C THR A 77 10.73 -17.63 -20.03
N ASP A 78 10.92 -18.70 -19.30
CA ASP A 78 10.09 -19.91 -19.26
C ASP A 78 8.82 -19.76 -18.38
N SER A 79 8.76 -18.73 -17.54
CA SER A 79 7.62 -18.50 -16.68
C SER A 79 6.38 -18.05 -17.48
N PRO A 80 5.20 -18.68 -17.31
CA PRO A 80 3.97 -18.25 -17.99
C PRO A 80 3.60 -16.78 -17.72
N ALA A 81 3.88 -16.28 -16.53
CA ALA A 81 3.65 -14.87 -16.17
C ALA A 81 4.56 -13.93 -16.98
N ILE A 82 5.84 -14.31 -17.19
CA ILE A 82 6.77 -13.52 -17.98
C ILE A 82 6.45 -13.63 -19.47
N GLN A 83 6.01 -14.77 -19.96
CA GLN A 83 5.55 -14.91 -21.34
C GLN A 83 4.34 -14.02 -21.61
N LYS A 84 3.36 -14.00 -20.70
CA LYS A 84 2.21 -13.09 -20.77
C LYS A 84 2.64 -11.61 -20.73
N LEU A 85 3.63 -11.27 -19.90
CA LEU A 85 4.20 -9.92 -19.84
C LEU A 85 4.88 -9.53 -21.14
N ALA A 86 5.63 -10.46 -21.77
CA ALA A 86 6.27 -10.25 -23.07
C ALA A 86 5.25 -9.99 -24.19
N GLU A 87 4.08 -10.62 -24.15
CA GLU A 87 2.98 -10.36 -25.08
C GLU A 87 2.45 -8.91 -24.94
N PHE A 88 2.29 -8.40 -23.71
CA PHE A 88 1.93 -7.00 -23.49
C PHE A 88 2.98 -6.05 -24.06
N ALA A 89 4.25 -6.32 -23.79
CA ALA A 89 5.36 -5.50 -24.29
C ALA A 89 5.43 -5.50 -25.82
N LYS A 90 5.33 -6.67 -26.47
CA LYS A 90 5.33 -6.83 -27.92
C LYS A 90 4.16 -6.09 -28.57
N ALA A 91 2.99 -6.16 -27.97
CA ALA A 91 1.78 -5.50 -28.45
C ALA A 91 1.74 -3.99 -28.12
N LYS A 92 2.74 -3.46 -27.40
CA LYS A 92 2.76 -2.10 -26.85
C LYS A 92 1.48 -1.74 -26.10
N ARG A 93 0.94 -2.70 -25.38
CA ARG A 93 -0.27 -2.54 -24.54
C ARG A 93 0.09 -2.42 -23.08
N ASP A 94 -0.64 -1.59 -22.37
CA ASP A 94 -0.48 -1.44 -20.93
C ASP A 94 -1.03 -2.65 -20.17
N VAL A 95 -0.34 -3.08 -19.14
CA VAL A 95 -0.89 -3.99 -18.15
C VAL A 95 -1.89 -3.22 -17.31
N ARG A 96 -3.15 -3.62 -17.35
CA ARG A 96 -4.22 -2.98 -16.58
C ARG A 96 -4.19 -3.43 -15.13
N TRP A 97 -3.23 -2.91 -14.39
CA TRP A 97 -3.09 -3.19 -12.97
C TRP A 97 -4.30 -2.73 -12.17
N VAL A 98 -4.76 -3.55 -11.23
CA VAL A 98 -5.79 -3.14 -10.27
C VAL A 98 -5.15 -2.23 -9.23
N ARG A 99 -5.59 -0.97 -9.18
CA ARG A 99 -5.05 0.03 -8.24
C ARG A 99 -5.52 -0.26 -6.82
N ILE A 100 -4.59 -0.29 -5.89
CA ILE A 100 -4.86 -0.50 -4.46
C ILE A 100 -5.14 0.83 -3.75
N TYR A 101 -4.35 1.85 -4.08
CA TYR A 101 -4.46 3.19 -3.54
C TYR A 101 -5.05 4.11 -4.60
N GLN A 102 -6.17 4.73 -4.26
CA GLN A 102 -6.86 5.69 -5.12
C GLN A 102 -7.33 6.85 -4.25
N ILE A 103 -7.07 8.06 -4.71
CA ILE A 103 -7.57 9.29 -4.12
C ILE A 103 -8.64 9.85 -5.07
N PRO A 104 -9.78 10.35 -4.55
CA PRO A 104 -10.81 10.96 -5.38
C PRO A 104 -10.25 12.12 -6.20
N THR A 105 -10.76 12.32 -7.41
CA THR A 105 -10.27 13.35 -8.35
C THR A 105 -10.46 14.79 -7.87
N TYR A 106 -11.36 15.02 -6.90
CA TYR A 106 -11.56 16.31 -6.27
C TYR A 106 -10.59 16.61 -5.10
N VAL A 107 -9.62 15.70 -4.87
CA VAL A 107 -8.55 15.87 -3.87
C VAL A 107 -7.25 16.13 -4.60
N MET A 108 -6.66 17.28 -4.35
CA MET A 108 -5.31 17.61 -4.82
C MET A 108 -4.29 16.91 -3.95
N PHE A 109 -3.50 16.05 -4.54
CA PHE A 109 -2.44 15.32 -3.84
C PHE A 109 -1.18 15.32 -4.69
N SER A 110 -0.05 15.65 -4.09
CA SER A 110 1.24 15.64 -4.75
C SER A 110 2.21 14.72 -4.02
N HIS A 111 2.65 13.64 -4.67
CA HIS A 111 3.75 12.82 -4.16
C HIS A 111 5.04 13.64 -4.01
N LYS A 112 5.32 14.55 -4.95
CA LYS A 112 6.50 15.41 -4.92
C LYS A 112 6.57 16.21 -3.63
N ALA A 113 5.50 16.91 -3.26
CA ALA A 113 5.46 17.72 -2.03
C ALA A 113 5.72 16.89 -0.77
N HIS A 114 5.16 15.67 -0.71
CA HIS A 114 5.35 14.78 0.44
C HIS A 114 6.78 14.21 0.50
N LEU A 115 7.37 13.84 -0.64
CA LEU A 115 8.75 13.35 -0.70
C LEU A 115 9.77 14.44 -0.39
N GLU A 116 9.56 15.67 -0.88
CA GLU A 116 10.38 16.84 -0.56
C GLU A 116 10.28 17.22 0.93
N ALA A 117 9.12 16.98 1.56
CA ALA A 117 8.96 17.13 3.01
C ALA A 117 9.60 15.98 3.84
N GLY A 118 10.33 15.06 3.19
CA GLY A 118 11.06 13.98 3.83
C GLY A 118 10.24 12.74 4.18
N ASN A 119 9.01 12.62 3.67
CA ASN A 119 8.21 11.41 3.86
C ASN A 119 8.76 10.25 3.02
N THR A 120 8.62 9.05 3.53
CA THR A 120 8.99 7.82 2.82
C THR A 120 7.77 7.15 2.19
N CYS A 121 8.02 6.31 1.19
CA CYS A 121 6.94 5.55 0.54
C CYS A 121 6.17 4.68 1.54
N GLN A 122 6.89 4.09 2.49
CA GLN A 122 6.31 3.16 3.48
C GLN A 122 5.38 3.83 4.48
N GLU A 123 5.53 5.13 4.75
CA GLU A 123 4.63 5.84 5.68
C GLU A 123 3.16 5.82 5.18
N CYS A 124 2.97 5.81 3.86
CA CYS A 124 1.64 5.80 3.23
C CYS A 124 1.26 4.45 2.60
N HIS A 125 2.25 3.67 2.14
CA HIS A 125 2.02 2.42 1.43
C HIS A 125 2.30 1.17 2.25
N GLY A 126 2.77 1.33 3.51
CA GLY A 126 3.18 0.21 4.35
C GLY A 126 4.50 -0.43 3.90
N PRO A 127 4.93 -1.51 4.55
CA PRO A 127 6.18 -2.19 4.24
C PRO A 127 6.06 -3.07 2.99
N VAL A 128 5.87 -2.45 1.82
CA VAL A 128 5.64 -3.14 0.53
C VAL A 128 6.74 -4.15 0.18
N GLN A 129 7.97 -3.91 0.64
CA GLN A 129 9.11 -4.82 0.46
C GLN A 129 8.95 -6.17 1.19
N GLU A 130 7.94 -6.30 2.04
CA GLU A 130 7.60 -7.54 2.75
C GLU A 130 6.38 -8.25 2.14
N ARG A 131 5.78 -7.68 1.11
CA ARG A 131 4.50 -8.13 0.57
C ARG A 131 4.66 -8.87 -0.76
N GLU A 132 4.13 -10.10 -0.80
CA GLU A 132 3.93 -10.82 -2.05
C GLU A 132 2.84 -10.15 -2.90
N GLN A 133 1.74 -9.79 -2.27
CA GLN A 133 0.64 -9.04 -2.87
C GLN A 133 0.36 -7.81 -2.03
N ILE A 134 0.22 -6.66 -2.68
CA ILE A 134 -0.08 -5.40 -1.99
C ILE A 134 -1.58 -5.32 -1.68
N PHE A 135 -1.88 -4.83 -0.49
CA PHE A 135 -3.22 -4.43 -0.05
C PHE A 135 -3.14 -3.07 0.63
N LYS A 136 -4.28 -2.45 0.90
CA LYS A 136 -4.33 -1.14 1.54
C LYS A 136 -4.07 -1.31 3.05
N GLU A 137 -2.91 -0.86 3.50
CA GLU A 137 -2.47 -0.95 4.90
C GLU A 137 -2.63 0.38 5.66
N ALA A 138 -2.29 1.49 5.01
CA ALA A 138 -2.38 2.80 5.65
C ALA A 138 -3.75 3.45 5.43
N ASP A 139 -4.18 4.23 6.41
CA ASP A 139 -5.37 5.06 6.29
C ASP A 139 -5.06 6.32 5.46
N ILE A 140 -5.50 6.32 4.21
CA ILE A 140 -5.44 7.47 3.31
C ILE A 140 -6.80 8.16 3.17
N SER A 141 -7.68 8.03 4.15
CA SER A 141 -8.88 8.84 4.25
C SER A 141 -8.53 10.30 4.59
N MET A 142 -9.49 11.20 4.44
CA MET A 142 -9.32 12.59 4.88
C MET A 142 -8.87 12.66 6.34
N GLY A 143 -9.46 11.84 7.22
CA GLY A 143 -9.09 11.77 8.64
C GLY A 143 -7.64 11.30 8.84
N GLY A 144 -7.19 10.30 8.08
CA GLY A 144 -5.80 9.82 8.09
C GLY A 144 -4.81 10.90 7.67
N CYS A 145 -5.09 11.58 6.54
CA CYS A 145 -4.27 12.69 6.07
C CYS A 145 -4.19 13.84 7.09
N MET A 146 -5.33 14.27 7.62
CA MET A 146 -5.38 15.36 8.62
C MET A 146 -4.65 14.99 9.92
N SER A 147 -4.73 13.75 10.36
CA SER A 147 -4.02 13.28 11.55
C SER A 147 -2.50 13.30 11.36
N CYS A 148 -2.01 12.87 10.19
CA CYS A 148 -0.61 12.94 9.83
C CYS A 148 -0.11 14.39 9.73
N HIS A 149 -0.86 15.25 9.02
CA HIS A 149 -0.55 16.68 8.89
C HIS A 149 -0.46 17.35 10.26
N LYS A 150 -1.41 17.08 11.16
CA LYS A 150 -1.35 17.59 12.52
C LYS A 150 -0.12 17.13 13.28
N ALA A 151 0.23 15.85 13.17
CA ALA A 151 1.41 15.28 13.84
C ALA A 151 2.74 15.85 13.30
N LYS A 152 2.76 16.21 12.00
CA LYS A 152 3.95 16.79 11.32
C LYS A 152 3.93 18.33 11.25
N ASN A 153 2.99 18.99 11.91
CA ASN A 153 2.78 20.45 11.86
C ASN A 153 2.59 21.00 10.43
N ALA A 154 1.98 20.20 9.55
CA ALA A 154 1.59 20.62 8.21
C ALA A 154 0.18 21.21 8.21
N SER A 155 -0.17 22.00 7.17
CA SER A 155 -1.48 22.61 7.06
C SER A 155 -2.62 21.59 6.92
N ASN A 156 -3.72 21.88 7.59
CA ASN A 156 -5.00 21.17 7.47
C ASN A 156 -6.09 22.06 6.88
N ASP A 157 -5.73 23.18 6.23
CA ASP A 157 -6.70 24.05 5.59
C ASP A 157 -7.36 23.35 4.40
N CYS A 158 -8.65 23.52 4.25
CA CYS A 158 -9.46 22.84 3.24
C CYS A 158 -8.91 23.04 1.81
N SER A 159 -8.46 24.26 1.51
CA SER A 159 -7.95 24.66 0.19
C SER A 159 -6.61 24.04 -0.20
N PHE A 160 -5.86 23.43 0.74
CA PHE A 160 -4.62 22.69 0.41
C PHE A 160 -4.90 21.34 -0.23
N CYS A 161 -6.08 20.77 0.05
CA CYS A 161 -6.45 19.45 -0.42
C CYS A 161 -7.64 19.47 -1.37
N HIS A 162 -8.43 20.53 -1.36
CA HIS A 162 -9.65 20.65 -2.17
C HIS A 162 -9.66 21.99 -2.92
N GLU A 163 -10.10 21.97 -4.16
CA GLU A 163 -10.39 23.22 -4.86
C GLU A 163 -11.53 23.99 -4.16
N PRO A 164 -11.41 25.31 -3.98
CA PRO A 164 -12.53 26.12 -3.52
C PRO A 164 -13.71 25.95 -4.47
N ARG A 165 -14.88 25.66 -3.91
CA ARG A 165 -16.15 25.64 -4.66
C ARG A 165 -16.72 27.04 -4.80
#